data_0f0d651784074fb25b4f0e13e7c4e0a7
#
_entry.id   0f0d651784074fb25b4f0e13e7c4e0a7
#
_cell.length_a   1.000
_cell.length_b   1.000
_cell.length_c   1.000
_cell.angle_alpha   90.00
_cell.angle_beta   90.00
_cell.angle_gamma   90.00
#
_symmetry.space_group_name_H-M   'P 1'
#
loop_
_entity.id
_entity.type
_entity.pdbx_description
1 polymer ?
#
loop_
_entity_poly.entity_id
_entity_poly.type
_entity_poly.pdbx_seq_one_letter_code
_entity_poly.pdbx_strand_id
1 'polypeptide(L)'
;MPTPLRGFILDMDGTVYLSEHALPGAVETIAALRQRGLGVVFLSNKPLEPGAAYAAKLTALGIPTAPEDVITSGYVLSHYLAQIAPGARVFVIGEPPLWEELRQAGLRLTEEPSE
;
A
#
# COMPACT_ATOMS: atom_id res chain seq x y z
N MET A 1 4.55 -32.37 3.10
CA MET A 1 5.46 -31.31 2.65
C MET A 1 4.73 -30.00 2.57
N PRO A 2 5.19 -28.97 3.25
CA PRO A 2 4.58 -27.65 3.10
C PRO A 2 4.77 -27.14 1.67
N THR A 3 3.79 -26.39 1.18
CA THR A 3 3.89 -25.72 -0.10
C THR A 3 5.03 -24.70 -0.05
N PRO A 4 5.91 -24.64 -1.05
CA PRO A 4 6.96 -23.63 -1.06
C PRO A 4 6.38 -22.21 -1.05
N LEU A 5 7.03 -21.30 -0.33
CA LEU A 5 6.67 -19.89 -0.36
C LEU A 5 6.98 -19.30 -1.73
N ARG A 6 6.08 -18.48 -2.25
CA ARG A 6 6.24 -17.83 -3.54
C ARG A 6 6.40 -16.33 -3.43
N GLY A 7 6.14 -15.78 -2.26
CA GLY A 7 6.23 -14.33 -2.10
C GLY A 7 6.16 -13.92 -0.65
N PHE A 8 6.40 -12.65 -0.43
CA PHE A 8 6.41 -12.02 0.88
C PHE A 8 5.59 -10.74 0.85
N ILE A 9 4.82 -10.54 1.90
CA ILE A 9 4.14 -9.27 2.16
C ILE A 9 4.87 -8.65 3.34
N LEU A 10 5.44 -7.47 3.12
CA LEU A 10 6.28 -6.81 4.12
C LEU A 10 5.64 -5.49 4.54
N ASP A 11 5.61 -5.25 5.85
CA ASP A 11 5.37 -3.93 6.39
C ASP A 11 6.54 -3.01 6.01
N MET A 12 6.34 -1.71 6.03
CA MET A 12 7.37 -0.77 5.61
C MET A 12 8.01 -0.07 6.80
N ASP A 13 7.28 0.81 7.47
CA ASP A 13 7.85 1.59 8.56
C ASP A 13 8.20 0.70 9.75
N GLY A 14 9.47 0.73 10.15
CA GLY A 14 9.98 -0.13 11.22
C GLY A 14 10.37 -1.54 10.79
N THR A 15 10.12 -1.93 9.54
CA THR A 15 10.47 -3.26 9.01
C THR A 15 11.48 -3.16 7.87
N VAL A 16 11.26 -2.28 6.91
CA VAL A 16 12.13 -2.07 5.76
C VAL A 16 12.96 -0.81 5.92
N TYR A 17 12.35 0.24 6.43
CA TYR A 17 13.01 1.51 6.70
C TYR A 17 12.50 2.11 8.00
N LEU A 18 13.25 3.08 8.50
CA LEU A 18 12.82 3.91 9.62
C LEU A 18 13.02 5.35 9.20
N SER A 19 11.92 6.11 9.12
CA SER A 19 11.92 7.48 8.59
C SER A 19 12.52 7.53 7.17
N GLU A 20 13.67 8.16 6.99
CA GLU A 20 14.28 8.34 5.67
C GLU A 20 15.44 7.37 5.39
N HIS A 21 15.65 6.36 6.25
CA HIS A 21 16.76 5.44 6.14
C HIS A 21 16.31 4.00 6.10
N ALA A 22 16.85 3.23 5.12
CA ALA A 22 16.61 1.80 5.08
C ALA A 22 17.26 1.14 6.32
N LEU A 23 16.56 0.13 6.86
CA LEU A 23 17.11 -0.64 7.96
C LEU A 23 18.31 -1.48 7.46
N PRO A 24 19.30 -1.74 8.34
CA PRO A 24 20.45 -2.56 7.93
C PRO A 24 20.03 -3.91 7.37
N GLY A 25 20.51 -4.24 6.18
CA GLY A 25 20.22 -5.51 5.52
C GLY A 25 18.92 -5.56 4.72
N ALA A 26 18.08 -4.52 4.81
CA ALA A 26 16.77 -4.55 4.12
C ALA A 26 16.92 -4.56 2.60
N VAL A 27 17.76 -3.68 2.06
CA VAL A 27 17.96 -3.58 0.61
C VAL A 27 18.50 -4.89 0.05
N GLU A 28 19.51 -5.44 0.69
CA GLU A 28 20.18 -6.68 0.27
C GLU A 28 19.23 -7.89 0.38
N THR A 29 18.47 -7.96 1.46
CA THR A 29 17.54 -9.07 1.69
C THR A 29 16.43 -9.08 0.64
N ILE A 30 15.85 -7.93 0.34
CA ILE A 30 14.77 -7.83 -0.66
C ILE A 30 15.32 -8.15 -2.05
N ALA A 31 16.52 -7.66 -2.38
CA ALA A 31 17.17 -7.99 -3.64
C ALA A 31 17.41 -9.51 -3.76
N ALA A 32 17.84 -10.15 -2.68
CA ALA A 32 18.08 -11.59 -2.67
C ALA A 32 16.79 -12.39 -2.86
N LEU A 33 15.69 -11.96 -2.23
CA LEU A 33 14.40 -12.60 -2.41
C LEU A 33 13.93 -12.53 -3.87
N ARG A 34 14.07 -11.37 -4.48
CA ARG A 34 13.69 -11.16 -5.87
C ARG A 34 14.56 -11.97 -6.84
N GLN A 35 15.86 -12.09 -6.55
CA GLN A 35 16.77 -12.90 -7.35
C GLN A 35 16.38 -14.37 -7.33
N ARG A 36 15.75 -14.84 -6.27
CA ARG A 36 15.22 -16.20 -6.17
C ARG A 36 13.87 -16.35 -6.85
N GLY A 37 13.37 -15.34 -7.52
CA GLY A 37 12.08 -15.38 -8.20
C GLY A 37 10.88 -15.24 -7.29
N LEU A 38 11.10 -14.82 -6.03
CA LEU A 38 10.01 -14.63 -5.09
C LEU A 38 9.37 -13.24 -5.26
N GLY A 39 8.04 -13.18 -5.17
CA GLY A 39 7.34 -11.92 -5.21
C GLY A 39 7.51 -11.17 -3.89
N VAL A 40 7.62 -9.85 -3.97
CA VAL A 40 7.68 -8.98 -2.78
C VAL A 40 6.70 -7.84 -2.98
N VAL A 41 5.76 -7.69 -2.06
CA VAL A 41 4.84 -6.56 -2.00
C VAL A 41 4.92 -5.91 -0.63
N PHE A 42 4.59 -4.64 -0.58
CA PHE A 42 4.67 -3.84 0.63
C PHE A 42 3.28 -3.40 1.06
N LEU A 43 3.04 -3.42 2.36
CA LEU A 43 1.74 -3.10 2.94
C LEU A 43 1.88 -1.97 3.95
N SER A 44 0.99 -0.97 3.87
CA SER A 44 0.94 0.13 4.84
C SER A 44 -0.44 0.25 5.47
N ASN A 45 -0.46 0.31 6.79
CA ASN A 45 -1.67 0.61 7.57
C ASN A 45 -1.84 2.11 7.83
N LYS A 46 -0.86 2.93 7.44
CA LYS A 46 -0.90 4.39 7.62
C LYS A 46 -0.98 5.05 6.26
N PRO A 47 -2.16 5.20 5.66
CA PRO A 47 -2.29 5.75 4.31
C PRO A 47 -2.16 7.28 4.33
N LEU A 48 -1.05 7.79 4.82
CA LEU A 48 -0.74 9.22 4.80
C LEU A 48 -0.28 9.69 3.42
N GLU A 49 0.15 8.72 2.59
CA GLU A 49 0.64 8.98 1.24
C GLU A 49 -0.02 8.00 0.27
N PRO A 50 -0.16 8.34 -1.01
CA PRO A 50 -0.58 7.37 -2.01
C PRO A 50 0.48 6.30 -2.23
N GLY A 51 0.07 5.13 -2.73
CA GLY A 51 0.99 4.01 -2.99
C GLY A 51 2.17 4.38 -3.87
N ALA A 52 1.94 5.25 -4.87
CA ALA A 52 3.02 5.72 -5.75
C ALA A 52 4.11 6.47 -5.00
N ALA A 53 3.77 7.25 -3.97
CA ALA A 53 4.74 7.96 -3.15
C ALA A 53 5.60 7.00 -2.34
N TYR A 54 5.00 5.94 -1.78
CA TYR A 54 5.76 4.90 -1.08
C TYR A 54 6.68 4.14 -2.04
N ALA A 55 6.21 3.83 -3.24
CA ALA A 55 7.04 3.18 -4.25
C ALA A 55 8.24 4.04 -4.63
N ALA A 56 8.04 5.34 -4.80
CA ALA A 56 9.13 6.28 -5.09
C ALA A 56 10.14 6.33 -3.94
N LYS A 57 9.68 6.34 -2.69
CA LYS A 57 10.54 6.33 -1.52
C LYS A 57 11.39 5.06 -1.45
N LEU A 58 10.77 3.91 -1.63
CA LEU A 58 11.48 2.63 -1.64
C LEU A 58 12.54 2.59 -2.74
N THR A 59 12.19 3.04 -3.93
CA THR A 59 13.11 3.10 -5.05
C THR A 59 14.31 4.01 -4.72
N ALA A 60 14.06 5.16 -4.12
CA ALA A 60 15.12 6.07 -3.71
C ALA A 60 16.04 5.48 -2.64
N LEU A 61 15.53 4.57 -1.81
CA LEU A 61 16.31 3.89 -0.78
C LEU A 61 17.12 2.71 -1.33
N GLY A 62 17.01 2.41 -2.62
CA GLY A 62 17.74 1.31 -3.25
C GLY A 62 16.90 0.05 -3.44
N ILE A 63 15.59 0.13 -3.26
CA ILE A 63 14.66 -0.98 -3.44
C ILE A 63 13.73 -0.62 -4.60
N PRO A 64 14.07 -1.02 -5.85
CA PRO A 64 13.22 -0.70 -6.99
C PRO A 64 11.81 -1.24 -6.77
N THR A 65 10.81 -0.37 -6.85
CA THR A 65 9.43 -0.72 -6.50
C THR A 65 8.47 -0.01 -7.44
N ALA A 66 7.56 -0.77 -8.04
CA ALA A 66 6.48 -0.22 -8.84
C ALA A 66 5.30 0.17 -7.93
N PRO A 67 4.47 1.14 -8.32
CA PRO A 67 3.30 1.50 -7.51
C PRO A 67 2.37 0.32 -7.20
N GLU A 68 2.21 -0.62 -8.12
CA GLU A 68 1.37 -1.80 -7.93
C GLU A 68 1.93 -2.79 -6.91
N ASP A 69 3.19 -2.65 -6.51
CA ASP A 69 3.81 -3.48 -5.47
C ASP A 69 3.56 -2.93 -4.07
N VAL A 70 2.87 -1.81 -3.94
CA VAL A 70 2.53 -1.20 -2.65
C VAL A 70 1.03 -1.25 -2.45
N ILE A 71 0.61 -1.87 -1.36
CA ILE A 71 -0.79 -2.01 -0.99
C ILE A 71 -1.03 -1.16 0.26
N THR A 72 -1.97 -0.22 0.17
CA THR A 72 -2.37 0.59 1.31
C THR A 72 -3.73 0.13 1.84
N SER A 73 -4.00 0.40 3.11
CA SER A 73 -5.31 0.09 3.68
C SER A 73 -6.42 0.85 2.96
N GLY A 74 -6.16 2.08 2.51
CA GLY A 74 -7.13 2.86 1.74
C GLY A 74 -7.45 2.22 0.40
N TYR A 75 -6.44 1.69 -0.28
CA TYR A 75 -6.66 0.98 -1.55
C TYR A 75 -7.57 -0.24 -1.34
N VAL A 76 -7.26 -1.07 -0.34
CA VAL A 76 -8.05 -2.27 -0.05
C VAL A 76 -9.49 -1.90 0.33
N LEU A 77 -9.67 -0.89 1.18
CA LEU A 77 -10.98 -0.44 1.60
C LEU A 77 -11.81 0.07 0.43
N SER A 78 -11.21 0.91 -0.43
CA SER A 78 -11.92 1.49 -1.55
C SER A 78 -12.37 0.43 -2.56
N HIS A 79 -11.52 -0.57 -2.82
CA HIS A 79 -11.87 -1.68 -3.71
C HIS A 79 -12.95 -2.57 -3.12
N TYR A 80 -12.87 -2.84 -1.82
CA TYR A 80 -13.90 -3.60 -1.13
C TYR A 80 -15.26 -2.91 -1.19
N LEU A 81 -15.31 -1.62 -0.87
CA LEU A 81 -16.55 -0.84 -0.91
C LEU A 81 -17.13 -0.76 -2.33
N ALA A 82 -16.26 -0.62 -3.33
CA ALA A 82 -16.71 -0.59 -4.71
C ALA A 82 -17.38 -1.90 -5.13
N GLN A 83 -16.96 -3.02 -4.55
CA GLN A 83 -17.58 -4.32 -4.83
C GLN A 83 -18.92 -4.51 -4.12
N ILE A 84 -19.02 -4.13 -2.84
CA ILE A 84 -20.24 -4.37 -2.06
C ILE A 84 -21.28 -3.26 -2.18
N ALA A 85 -20.85 -2.03 -2.51
CA ALA A 85 -21.73 -0.88 -2.60
C ALA A 85 -21.26 0.09 -3.69
N PRO A 86 -21.29 -0.34 -4.98
CA PRO A 86 -20.78 0.50 -6.07
C PRO A 86 -21.52 1.83 -6.15
N GLY A 87 -20.78 2.92 -6.28
CA GLY A 87 -21.34 4.26 -6.38
C GLY A 87 -21.92 4.82 -5.10
N ALA A 88 -21.70 4.16 -3.96
CA ALA A 88 -22.24 4.59 -2.69
C ALA A 88 -21.73 5.97 -2.27
N ARG A 89 -22.55 6.69 -1.52
CA ARG A 89 -22.14 7.93 -0.87
C ARG A 89 -21.45 7.58 0.45
N VAL A 90 -20.32 8.21 0.70
CA VAL A 90 -19.48 7.88 1.85
C VAL A 90 -19.11 9.16 2.58
N PHE A 91 -19.33 9.17 3.88
CA PHE A 91 -18.79 10.21 4.76
C PHE A 91 -17.48 9.69 5.33
N VAL A 92 -16.38 10.42 5.07
CA VAL A 92 -15.04 9.95 5.37
C VAL A 92 -14.40 10.80 6.46
N ILE A 93 -13.93 10.13 7.50
CA ILE A 93 -13.03 10.74 8.48
C ILE A 93 -11.64 10.16 8.18
N GLY A 94 -10.77 10.94 7.57
CA GLY A 94 -9.46 10.47 7.15
C GLY A 94 -8.69 11.53 6.36
N GLU A 95 -7.53 11.15 5.88
CA GLU A 95 -6.63 12.03 5.17
C GLU A 95 -6.93 12.07 3.66
N PRO A 96 -6.47 13.13 2.95
CA PRO A 96 -6.74 13.28 1.52
C PRO A 96 -6.38 12.08 0.63
N PRO A 97 -5.30 11.32 0.86
CA PRO A 97 -5.04 10.13 0.01
C PRO A 97 -6.18 9.11 0.05
N LEU A 98 -6.84 8.94 1.20
CA LEU A 98 -8.00 8.05 1.29
C LEU A 98 -9.19 8.61 0.50
N TRP A 99 -9.43 9.92 0.56
CA TRP A 99 -10.50 10.54 -0.22
C TRP A 99 -10.32 10.27 -1.71
N GLU A 100 -9.09 10.45 -2.19
CA GLU A 100 -8.79 10.27 -3.60
C GLU A 100 -8.95 8.81 -4.04
N GLU A 101 -8.50 7.87 -3.22
CA GLU A 101 -8.67 6.45 -3.54
C GLU A 101 -10.15 6.04 -3.61
N LEU A 102 -10.98 6.57 -2.71
CA LEU A 102 -12.42 6.31 -2.75
C LEU A 102 -13.06 6.88 -4.00
N ARG A 103 -12.69 8.11 -4.39
CA ARG A 103 -13.18 8.72 -5.62
C ARG A 103 -12.78 7.92 -6.85
N GLN A 104 -11.53 7.49 -6.93
CA GLN A 104 -11.04 6.70 -8.05
C GLN A 104 -11.73 5.34 -8.16
N ALA A 105 -12.19 4.80 -7.03
CA ALA A 105 -12.96 3.57 -7.01
C ALA A 105 -14.44 3.77 -7.38
N GLY A 106 -14.86 5.01 -7.68
CA GLY A 106 -16.20 5.32 -8.11
C GLY A 106 -17.17 5.66 -6.98
N LEU A 107 -16.68 5.79 -5.75
CA LEU A 107 -17.52 6.18 -4.61
C LEU A 107 -17.70 7.70 -4.57
N ARG A 108 -18.78 8.15 -4.00
CA ARG A 108 -19.10 9.57 -3.89
C ARG A 108 -18.91 10.01 -2.45
N LEU A 109 -18.09 11.05 -2.26
CA LEU A 109 -17.86 11.61 -0.93
C LEU A 109 -18.96 12.63 -0.61
N THR A 110 -19.40 12.63 0.65
CA THR A 110 -20.34 13.62 1.16
C THR A 110 -19.78 14.28 2.41
N GLU A 111 -20.14 15.54 2.62
CA GLU A 111 -19.81 16.27 3.85
C GLU A 111 -20.89 16.16 4.90
N GLU A 112 -22.02 15.53 4.55
CA GLU A 112 -23.19 15.41 5.41
C GLU A 112 -23.35 13.97 5.90
N PRO A 113 -23.00 13.67 7.17
CA PRO A 113 -23.06 12.29 7.66
C PRO A 113 -24.48 11.71 7.75
N SER A 114 -25.50 12.58 7.75
CA SER A 114 -26.88 12.15 7.84
C SER A 114 -27.51 11.76 6.51
N GLU A 115 -26.79 11.94 5.43
CA GLU A 115 -27.26 11.58 4.08
C GLU A 115 -26.79 10.18 3.69
#